data_9df2fb8710b7008a3d4c91e0f9c7ab2d
#
_entry.id   9df2fb8710b7008a3d4c91e0f9c7ab2d
#
_cell.length_a   1.000
_cell.length_b   1.000
_cell.length_c   1.000
_cell.angle_alpha   90.00
_cell.angle_beta   90.00
_cell.angle_gamma   90.00
#
_symmetry.space_group_name_H-M   'P 1'
#
loop_
_entity.id
_entity.type
_entity.pdbx_description
1 polymer ?
#
loop_
_entity_poly.entity_id
_entity_poly.type
_entity_poly.pdbx_seq_one_letter_code
_entity_poly.pdbx_strand_id
1 'polypeptide(L)'
;MNKEKITDFLKKITGSKKLVIIGIIGIVLIGLSSFFPSKSEKSGELKTAEISTEEYKADLEKQIKEIAVSISGDKRTKVVITLETSIRREYAGESQNQTGEKSYDKGKEISGTVKEKAITVKKSDGSEEALIVTEYMPQVRGVAIVCNTGESEAVKNAIRDAVTAALGITTKRVYIGGHSG
;
A
#
# COMPACT_ATOMS: atom_id res chain seq x y z
N MET A 1 51.87 -8.16 21.38
CA MET A 1 51.50 -9.43 20.75
C MET A 1 52.47 -9.63 19.59
N ASN A 2 53.37 -10.63 19.72
CA ASN A 2 54.61 -10.75 18.96
C ASN A 2 54.39 -11.03 17.47
N LYS A 3 55.03 -10.23 16.61
CA LYS A 3 55.05 -10.38 15.15
C LYS A 3 55.54 -11.76 14.69
N GLU A 4 56.42 -12.41 15.47
CA GLU A 4 56.94 -13.75 15.17
C GLU A 4 55.93 -14.87 15.20
N LYS A 5 54.90 -14.78 16.09
CA LYS A 5 53.84 -15.80 16.16
C LYS A 5 52.90 -15.73 14.97
N ILE A 6 52.73 -14.53 14.38
CA ILE A 6 51.87 -14.33 13.21
C ILE A 6 52.54 -14.87 11.94
N THR A 7 53.86 -14.69 11.81
CA THR A 7 54.62 -15.22 10.66
C THR A 7 54.72 -16.75 10.67
N ASP A 8 54.85 -17.37 11.83
CA ASP A 8 54.85 -18.85 11.95
C ASP A 8 53.45 -19.45 11.69
N PHE A 9 52.40 -18.76 12.10
CA PHE A 9 51.01 -19.17 11.81
C PHE A 9 50.70 -19.08 10.30
N LEU A 10 51.14 -17.99 9.66
CA LEU A 10 51.02 -17.83 8.20
C LEU A 10 51.82 -18.87 7.41
N LYS A 11 53.04 -19.23 7.86
CA LYS A 11 53.88 -20.22 7.21
C LYS A 11 53.30 -21.63 7.30
N LYS A 12 52.62 -21.96 8.40
CA LYS A 12 51.94 -23.24 8.62
C LYS A 12 50.67 -23.39 7.77
N ILE A 13 49.96 -22.28 7.46
CA ILE A 13 48.79 -22.26 6.59
C ILE A 13 49.18 -22.40 5.12
N THR A 14 50.30 -21.83 4.70
CA THR A 14 50.78 -21.87 3.30
C THR A 14 51.27 -23.25 2.86
N GLY A 15 51.54 -24.18 3.81
CA GLY A 15 52.02 -25.54 3.53
C GLY A 15 50.99 -26.49 2.89
N SER A 16 49.71 -26.15 2.94
CA SER A 16 48.64 -26.95 2.31
C SER A 16 48.07 -26.22 1.11
N LYS A 17 48.44 -26.62 -0.10
CA LYS A 17 47.90 -26.05 -1.37
C LYS A 17 46.37 -25.96 -1.39
N LYS A 18 45.69 -26.88 -0.69
CA LYS A 18 44.24 -26.90 -0.56
C LYS A 18 43.67 -25.73 0.26
N LEU A 19 44.36 -25.31 1.34
CA LEU A 19 43.95 -24.18 2.18
C LEU A 19 44.16 -22.83 1.48
N VAL A 20 45.19 -22.69 0.69
CA VAL A 20 45.44 -21.48 -0.13
C VAL A 20 44.36 -21.32 -1.18
N ILE A 21 43.94 -22.42 -1.83
CA ILE A 21 42.90 -22.42 -2.82
C ILE A 21 41.53 -21.98 -2.18
N ILE A 22 41.21 -22.49 -0.99
CA ILE A 22 40.01 -22.11 -0.26
C ILE A 22 40.04 -20.63 0.11
N GLY A 23 41.17 -20.09 0.54
CA GLY A 23 41.35 -18.68 0.84
C GLY A 23 41.15 -17.78 -0.40
N ILE A 24 41.68 -18.16 -1.55
CA ILE A 24 41.49 -17.43 -2.81
C ILE A 24 40.03 -17.46 -3.25
N ILE A 25 39.36 -18.60 -3.14
CA ILE A 25 37.93 -18.72 -3.43
C ILE A 25 37.11 -17.79 -2.52
N GLY A 26 37.45 -17.72 -1.23
CA GLY A 26 36.77 -16.80 -0.29
C GLY A 26 36.96 -15.34 -0.67
N ILE A 27 38.14 -14.92 -1.08
CA ILE A 27 38.39 -13.53 -1.52
C ILE A 27 37.65 -13.22 -2.83
N VAL A 28 37.62 -14.17 -3.77
CA VAL A 28 36.85 -14.02 -5.01
C VAL A 28 35.36 -13.90 -4.75
N LEU A 29 34.80 -14.68 -3.82
CA LEU A 29 33.38 -14.58 -3.45
C LEU A 29 33.05 -13.24 -2.79
N ILE A 30 33.93 -12.70 -1.95
CA ILE A 30 33.78 -11.38 -1.34
C ILE A 30 33.86 -10.29 -2.42
N GLY A 31 34.78 -10.41 -3.38
CA GLY A 31 34.87 -9.47 -4.51
C GLY A 31 33.66 -9.51 -5.42
N LEU A 32 33.14 -10.70 -5.71
CA LEU A 32 31.91 -10.87 -6.49
C LEU A 32 30.67 -10.35 -5.77
N SER A 33 30.63 -10.40 -4.43
CA SER A 33 29.56 -9.83 -3.61
C SER A 33 29.37 -8.32 -3.82
N SER A 34 30.45 -7.60 -4.18
CA SER A 34 30.37 -6.15 -4.48
C SER A 34 29.77 -5.86 -5.87
N PHE A 35 29.75 -6.84 -6.77
CA PHE A 35 29.15 -6.71 -8.11
C PHE A 35 27.67 -7.10 -8.16
N PHE A 36 27.19 -7.87 -7.20
CA PHE A 36 25.75 -8.04 -7.03
C PHE A 36 25.26 -6.86 -6.20
N PRO A 37 24.39 -5.98 -6.77
CA PRO A 37 23.70 -5.00 -5.95
C PRO A 37 22.89 -5.81 -4.94
N SER A 38 23.41 -5.91 -3.72
CA SER A 38 22.61 -6.38 -2.60
C SER A 38 21.39 -5.50 -2.59
N LYS A 39 20.25 -6.04 -3.01
CA LYS A 39 18.95 -5.51 -2.67
C LYS A 39 18.96 -5.53 -1.15
N SER A 40 19.42 -4.43 -0.57
CA SER A 40 19.37 -4.21 0.86
C SER A 40 17.90 -4.39 1.19
N GLU A 41 17.55 -5.54 1.73
CA GLU A 41 16.35 -5.65 2.52
C GLU A 41 16.59 -4.69 3.68
N LYS A 42 16.17 -3.44 3.46
CA LYS A 42 16.00 -2.48 4.53
C LYS A 42 15.10 -3.18 5.52
N SER A 43 15.74 -3.63 6.59
CA SER A 43 15.12 -4.05 7.84
C SER A 43 13.81 -3.29 8.02
N GLY A 44 12.70 -4.02 7.84
CA GLY A 44 11.40 -3.80 8.47
C GLY A 44 10.92 -2.39 8.78
N GLU A 45 11.15 -1.39 7.93
CA GLU A 45 10.16 -0.35 7.80
C GLU A 45 9.01 -0.97 7.00
N LEU A 46 7.95 -1.32 7.69
CA LEU A 46 6.64 -1.36 7.09
C LEU A 46 6.38 0.08 6.58
N LYS A 47 6.95 0.40 5.42
CA LYS A 47 6.38 1.43 4.58
C LYS A 47 5.02 0.88 4.25
N THR A 48 4.04 1.23 5.04
CA THR A 48 2.66 1.23 4.60
C THR A 48 2.71 2.16 3.39
N ALA A 49 2.85 1.57 2.19
CA ALA A 49 2.80 2.34 0.96
C ALA A 49 1.43 3.00 1.02
N GLU A 50 1.43 4.30 1.28
CA GLU A 50 0.20 5.08 1.28
C GLU A 50 -0.36 4.97 -0.14
N ILE A 51 -1.35 4.10 -0.30
CA ILE A 51 -2.06 3.97 -1.56
C ILE A 51 -2.80 5.28 -1.78
N SER A 52 -2.51 5.95 -2.89
CA SER A 52 -3.26 7.13 -3.26
C SER A 52 -4.66 6.75 -3.78
N THR A 53 -5.60 7.69 -3.71
CA THR A 53 -6.96 7.47 -4.26
C THR A 53 -6.89 7.14 -5.76
N GLU A 54 -5.95 7.76 -6.47
CA GLU A 54 -5.71 7.55 -7.90
C GLU A 54 -5.17 6.16 -8.19
N GLU A 55 -4.24 5.67 -7.40
CA GLU A 55 -3.70 4.30 -7.53
C GLU A 55 -4.76 3.26 -7.23
N TYR A 56 -5.54 3.45 -6.17
CA TYR A 56 -6.67 2.58 -5.84
C TYR A 56 -7.69 2.51 -6.97
N LYS A 57 -8.07 3.67 -7.54
CA LYS A 57 -8.97 3.75 -8.68
C LYS A 57 -8.41 3.04 -9.90
N ALA A 58 -7.14 3.27 -10.24
CA ALA A 58 -6.48 2.65 -11.40
C ALA A 58 -6.41 1.13 -11.27
N ASP A 59 -6.16 0.62 -10.07
CA ASP A 59 -6.15 -0.82 -9.81
C ASP A 59 -7.54 -1.44 -9.96
N LEU A 60 -8.58 -0.80 -9.43
CA LEU A 60 -9.96 -1.23 -9.66
C LEU A 60 -10.35 -1.22 -11.14
N GLU A 61 -10.01 -0.16 -11.89
CA GLU A 61 -10.28 -0.08 -13.33
C GLU A 61 -9.60 -1.21 -14.09
N LYS A 62 -8.37 -1.56 -13.71
CA LYS A 62 -7.63 -2.68 -14.29
C LYS A 62 -8.32 -4.02 -14.00
N GLN A 63 -8.67 -4.29 -12.75
CA GLN A 63 -9.35 -5.54 -12.36
C GLN A 63 -10.69 -5.70 -13.08
N ILE A 64 -11.51 -4.66 -13.11
CA ILE A 64 -12.81 -4.70 -13.79
C ILE A 64 -12.65 -4.84 -15.31
N LYS A 65 -11.62 -4.21 -15.89
CA LYS A 65 -11.29 -4.41 -17.31
C LYS A 65 -10.93 -5.86 -17.61
N GLU A 66 -10.14 -6.51 -16.79
CA GLU A 66 -9.76 -7.92 -16.94
C GLU A 66 -10.99 -8.83 -16.91
N ILE A 67 -11.93 -8.59 -15.99
CA ILE A 67 -13.21 -9.29 -15.91
C ILE A 67 -14.04 -9.06 -17.18
N ALA A 68 -14.21 -7.81 -17.59
CA ALA A 68 -15.00 -7.46 -18.76
C ALA A 68 -14.40 -8.02 -20.05
N VAL A 69 -13.08 -8.01 -20.21
CA VAL A 69 -12.37 -8.63 -21.34
C VAL A 69 -12.56 -10.14 -21.36
N SER A 70 -12.50 -10.79 -20.22
CA SER A 70 -12.70 -12.25 -20.10
C SER A 70 -14.10 -12.69 -20.54
N ILE A 71 -15.12 -11.87 -20.30
CA ILE A 71 -16.50 -12.16 -20.63
C ILE A 71 -16.80 -11.76 -22.09
N SER A 72 -16.34 -10.57 -22.53
CA SER A 72 -16.63 -10.02 -23.86
C SER A 72 -15.71 -10.52 -24.96
N GLY A 73 -14.51 -10.99 -24.62
CA GLY A 73 -13.43 -11.29 -25.58
C GLY A 73 -12.80 -10.03 -26.23
N ASP A 74 -13.27 -8.83 -25.93
CA ASP A 74 -12.80 -7.59 -26.54
C ASP A 74 -11.65 -6.96 -25.74
N LYS A 75 -10.43 -7.06 -26.26
CA LYS A 75 -9.23 -6.46 -25.67
C LYS A 75 -9.25 -4.91 -25.68
N ARG A 76 -10.09 -4.28 -26.51
CA ARG A 76 -10.26 -2.83 -26.60
C ARG A 76 -11.20 -2.27 -25.55
N THR A 77 -11.74 -3.12 -24.66
CA THR A 77 -12.60 -2.72 -23.56
C THR A 77 -11.99 -1.56 -22.77
N LYS A 78 -12.78 -0.54 -22.56
CA LYS A 78 -12.46 0.61 -21.70
C LYS A 78 -13.36 0.59 -20.49
N VAL A 79 -12.77 0.89 -19.33
CA VAL A 79 -13.46 0.96 -18.05
C VAL A 79 -13.13 2.29 -17.40
N VAL A 80 -14.14 2.95 -16.85
CA VAL A 80 -14.01 4.16 -16.05
C VAL A 80 -14.78 3.96 -14.77
N ILE A 81 -14.10 4.14 -13.63
CA ILE A 81 -14.70 4.06 -12.30
C ILE A 81 -14.77 5.47 -11.71
N THR A 82 -15.92 5.79 -11.13
CA THR A 82 -16.11 7.01 -10.32
C THR A 82 -16.22 6.61 -8.86
N LEU A 83 -15.39 7.21 -8.03
CA LEU A 83 -15.43 7.03 -6.57
C LEU A 83 -16.32 8.07 -5.93
N GLU A 84 -16.91 7.74 -4.78
CA GLU A 84 -17.81 8.63 -4.04
C GLU A 84 -17.03 9.64 -3.19
N THR A 85 -15.91 9.18 -2.61
CA THR A 85 -15.02 9.98 -1.76
C THR A 85 -13.56 9.65 -2.07
N SER A 86 -12.64 10.38 -1.49
CA SER A 86 -11.23 9.98 -1.39
C SER A 86 -11.01 9.01 -0.22
N ILE A 87 -9.82 8.45 -0.13
CA ILE A 87 -9.36 7.69 1.05
C ILE A 87 -9.43 8.62 2.27
N ARG A 88 -10.06 8.13 3.34
CA ARG A 88 -10.18 8.86 4.61
C ARG A 88 -9.46 8.11 5.70
N ARG A 89 -8.61 8.82 6.44
CA ARG A 89 -7.87 8.27 7.58
C ARG A 89 -8.43 8.81 8.87
N GLU A 90 -8.56 7.95 9.85
CA GLU A 90 -8.90 8.28 11.22
C GLU A 90 -7.65 8.13 12.07
N TYR A 91 -7.32 9.18 12.80
CA TYR A 91 -6.12 9.24 13.61
C TYR A 91 -6.46 9.03 15.09
N ALA A 92 -5.53 8.40 15.83
CA ALA A 92 -5.65 8.31 17.26
C ALA A 92 -5.62 9.71 17.88
N GLY A 93 -6.60 10.00 18.71
CA GLY A 93 -6.72 11.27 19.41
C GLY A 93 -6.93 11.06 20.90
N GLU A 94 -6.31 11.93 21.72
CA GLU A 94 -6.60 12.06 23.11
C GLU A 94 -7.55 13.25 23.28
N SER A 95 -8.75 12.98 23.80
CA SER A 95 -9.74 14.03 24.08
C SER A 95 -9.71 14.36 25.58
N GLN A 96 -9.33 15.58 25.89
CA GLN A 96 -9.38 16.10 27.24
C GLN A 96 -10.57 17.04 27.40
N ASN A 97 -11.62 16.54 28.04
CA ASN A 97 -12.82 17.32 28.35
C ASN A 97 -12.62 18.03 29.70
N GLN A 98 -12.54 19.34 29.67
CA GLN A 98 -12.50 20.17 30.86
C GLN A 98 -13.84 20.90 30.99
N THR A 99 -14.70 20.43 31.90
CA THR A 99 -15.98 21.06 32.21
C THR A 99 -15.83 21.92 33.44
N GLY A 100 -15.98 23.24 33.31
CA GLY A 100 -16.03 24.17 34.39
C GLY A 100 -17.48 24.59 34.69
N GLU A 101 -17.94 24.34 35.89
CA GLU A 101 -19.26 24.80 36.38
C GLU A 101 -19.05 26.00 37.32
N LYS A 102 -19.61 27.15 36.94
CA LYS A 102 -19.67 28.32 37.85
C LYS A 102 -21.13 28.55 38.23
N SER A 103 -21.39 28.49 39.52
CA SER A 103 -22.72 28.78 40.09
C SER A 103 -22.76 30.21 40.60
N TYR A 104 -23.73 30.97 40.14
CA TYR A 104 -24.02 32.33 40.60
C TYR A 104 -25.45 32.38 41.21
N ASP A 105 -25.70 33.35 42.07
CA ASP A 105 -27.05 33.53 42.73
C ASP A 105 -28.24 33.65 41.76
N LYS A 106 -28.01 33.86 40.47
CA LYS A 106 -29.04 34.04 39.43
C LYS A 106 -28.90 33.09 38.24
N GLY A 107 -28.05 32.04 38.29
CA GLY A 107 -27.92 31.11 37.16
C GLY A 107 -26.66 30.28 37.25
N LYS A 108 -26.62 29.25 36.40
CA LYS A 108 -25.43 28.39 36.23
C LYS A 108 -24.85 28.68 34.86
N GLU A 109 -23.55 28.92 34.79
CA GLU A 109 -22.79 28.98 33.53
C GLU A 109 -21.94 27.73 33.42
N ILE A 110 -22.17 26.96 32.36
CA ILE A 110 -21.40 25.74 32.07
C ILE A 110 -20.50 26.11 30.90
N SER A 111 -19.19 26.18 31.13
CA SER A 111 -18.20 26.32 30.08
C SER A 111 -17.46 25.00 29.88
N GLY A 112 -17.50 24.46 28.66
CA GLY A 112 -16.76 23.25 28.29
C GLY A 112 -15.67 23.61 27.29
N THR A 113 -14.44 23.19 27.57
CA THR A 113 -13.35 23.27 26.60
C THR A 113 -12.95 21.83 26.25
N VAL A 114 -13.12 21.47 24.97
CA VAL A 114 -12.62 20.20 24.44
C VAL A 114 -11.26 20.47 23.78
N LYS A 115 -10.23 19.84 24.29
CA LYS A 115 -8.92 19.84 23.65
C LYS A 115 -8.68 18.47 23.04
N GLU A 116 -8.61 18.41 21.72
CA GLU A 116 -8.22 17.21 20.99
C GLU A 116 -6.74 17.33 20.63
N LYS A 117 -5.96 16.32 21.01
CA LYS A 117 -4.54 16.20 20.65
C LYS A 117 -4.34 14.90 19.92
N ALA A 118 -3.79 14.98 18.69
CA ALA A 118 -3.42 13.78 17.95
C ALA A 118 -2.26 13.07 18.66
N ILE A 119 -2.36 11.75 18.75
CA ILE A 119 -1.26 10.88 19.22
C ILE A 119 -0.29 10.72 18.08
N THR A 120 0.97 11.09 18.31
CA THR A 120 2.06 10.95 17.32
C THR A 120 3.01 9.83 17.70
N VAL A 121 3.60 9.19 16.71
CA VAL A 121 4.68 8.22 16.84
C VAL A 121 5.95 8.77 16.18
N LYS A 122 7.10 8.53 16.81
CA LYS A 122 8.39 8.92 16.23
C LYS A 122 8.85 7.85 15.25
N LYS A 123 9.22 8.28 14.05
CA LYS A 123 9.87 7.43 13.05
C LYS A 123 11.36 7.28 13.34
N SER A 124 11.98 6.31 12.67
CA SER A 124 13.44 6.06 12.77
C SER A 124 14.29 7.22 12.28
N ASP A 125 13.76 8.09 11.40
CA ASP A 125 14.39 9.30 10.91
C ASP A 125 14.25 10.51 11.85
N GLY A 126 13.54 10.34 12.99
CA GLY A 126 13.29 11.38 13.98
C GLY A 126 12.07 12.24 13.69
N SER A 127 11.37 12.06 12.57
CA SER A 127 10.11 12.74 12.29
C SER A 127 8.97 12.18 13.16
N GLU A 128 7.94 13.00 13.39
CA GLU A 128 6.73 12.59 14.08
C GLU A 128 5.59 12.46 13.08
N GLU A 129 4.82 11.38 13.19
CA GLU A 129 3.64 11.13 12.37
C GLU A 129 2.44 10.81 13.25
N ALA A 130 1.26 11.33 12.87
CA ALA A 130 0.03 11.00 13.57
C ALA A 130 -0.32 9.53 13.40
N LEU A 131 -0.65 8.86 14.50
CA LEU A 131 -0.99 7.43 14.50
C LEU A 131 -2.34 7.20 13.81
N ILE A 132 -2.31 6.52 12.65
CA ILE A 132 -3.53 6.11 11.93
C ILE A 132 -4.12 4.90 12.65
N VAL A 133 -5.40 5.01 13.04
CA VAL A 133 -6.16 3.92 13.68
C VAL A 133 -6.95 3.14 12.63
N THR A 134 -7.56 3.86 11.69
CA THR A 134 -8.40 3.26 10.66
C THR A 134 -8.23 4.00 9.34
N GLU A 135 -8.17 3.25 8.25
CA GLU A 135 -8.19 3.78 6.90
C GLU A 135 -9.45 3.29 6.18
N TYR A 136 -10.26 4.22 5.70
CA TYR A 136 -11.49 3.93 4.97
C TYR A 136 -11.23 4.07 3.49
N MET A 137 -11.41 2.96 2.75
CA MET A 137 -11.33 2.97 1.30
C MET A 137 -12.57 3.64 0.69
N PRO A 138 -12.42 4.38 -0.42
CA PRO A 138 -13.54 5.03 -1.10
C PRO A 138 -14.50 4.00 -1.66
N GLN A 139 -15.79 4.30 -1.57
CA GLN A 139 -16.83 3.49 -2.21
C GLN A 139 -16.95 3.85 -3.70
N VAL A 140 -17.26 2.84 -4.52
CA VAL A 140 -17.53 3.05 -5.94
C VAL A 140 -18.91 3.67 -6.11
N ARG A 141 -18.96 4.86 -6.73
CA ARG A 141 -20.19 5.55 -7.09
C ARG A 141 -20.84 4.99 -8.34
N GLY A 142 -20.01 4.63 -9.33
CA GLY A 142 -20.48 4.07 -10.59
C GLY A 142 -19.36 3.62 -11.50
N VAL A 143 -19.72 2.79 -12.46
CA VAL A 143 -18.82 2.20 -13.45
C VAL A 143 -19.39 2.34 -14.85
N ALA A 144 -18.58 2.79 -15.80
CA ALA A 144 -18.89 2.79 -17.21
C ALA A 144 -17.93 1.84 -17.94
N ILE A 145 -18.51 0.92 -18.72
CA ILE A 145 -17.76 -0.07 -19.51
C ILE A 145 -18.17 0.08 -20.96
N VAL A 146 -17.18 0.17 -21.85
CA VAL A 146 -17.40 0.21 -23.29
C VAL A 146 -16.62 -0.92 -23.94
N CYS A 147 -17.33 -1.84 -24.61
CA CYS A 147 -16.75 -2.99 -25.30
C CYS A 147 -17.49 -3.28 -26.60
N ASN A 148 -16.85 -3.95 -27.53
CA ASN A 148 -17.41 -4.22 -28.86
C ASN A 148 -18.65 -5.12 -28.84
N THR A 149 -18.74 -6.01 -27.85
CA THR A 149 -19.86 -6.93 -27.67
C THR A 149 -20.95 -6.39 -26.73
N GLY A 150 -20.86 -5.10 -26.37
CA GLY A 150 -21.81 -4.44 -25.48
C GLY A 150 -23.25 -4.30 -26.02
N GLU A 151 -23.50 -4.65 -27.30
CA GLU A 151 -24.85 -4.74 -27.87
C GLU A 151 -25.54 -6.08 -27.53
N SER A 152 -24.80 -7.15 -27.27
CA SER A 152 -25.37 -8.44 -26.86
C SER A 152 -25.90 -8.34 -25.42
N GLU A 153 -27.21 -8.49 -25.25
CA GLU A 153 -27.81 -8.47 -23.91
C GLU A 153 -27.29 -9.56 -22.98
N ALA A 154 -26.95 -10.73 -23.50
CA ALA A 154 -26.36 -11.80 -22.70
C ALA A 154 -24.99 -11.40 -22.15
N VAL A 155 -24.14 -10.78 -22.99
CA VAL A 155 -22.81 -10.31 -22.57
C VAL A 155 -22.93 -9.12 -21.61
N LYS A 156 -23.84 -8.17 -21.87
CA LYS A 156 -24.10 -7.06 -20.95
C LYS A 156 -24.53 -7.54 -19.57
N ASN A 157 -25.46 -8.51 -19.53
CA ASN A 157 -25.93 -9.04 -18.26
C ASN A 157 -24.81 -9.77 -17.51
N ALA A 158 -24.03 -10.61 -18.19
CA ALA A 158 -22.91 -11.33 -17.58
C ALA A 158 -21.84 -10.35 -17.01
N ILE A 159 -21.49 -9.29 -17.76
CA ILE A 159 -20.56 -8.27 -17.27
C ILE A 159 -21.16 -7.52 -16.08
N ARG A 160 -22.45 -7.11 -16.18
CA ARG A 160 -23.14 -6.39 -15.11
C ARG A 160 -23.15 -7.18 -13.83
N ASP A 161 -23.52 -8.45 -13.89
CA ASP A 161 -23.59 -9.32 -12.71
C ASP A 161 -22.22 -9.53 -12.09
N ALA A 162 -21.18 -9.77 -12.90
CA ALA A 162 -19.82 -9.92 -12.41
C ALA A 162 -19.29 -8.63 -11.74
N VAL A 163 -19.53 -7.48 -12.36
CA VAL A 163 -19.06 -6.18 -11.85
C VAL A 163 -19.81 -5.77 -10.58
N THR A 164 -21.12 -5.98 -10.53
CA THR A 164 -21.93 -5.67 -9.33
C THR A 164 -21.51 -6.54 -8.16
N ALA A 165 -21.24 -7.83 -8.40
CA ALA A 165 -20.74 -8.75 -7.38
C ALA A 165 -19.33 -8.37 -6.91
N ALA A 166 -18.42 -8.04 -7.84
CA ALA A 166 -17.03 -7.69 -7.52
C ALA A 166 -16.90 -6.40 -6.72
N LEU A 167 -17.74 -5.41 -7.02
CA LEU A 167 -17.65 -4.06 -6.41
C LEU A 167 -18.68 -3.83 -5.29
N GLY A 168 -19.61 -4.75 -5.06
CA GLY A 168 -20.67 -4.60 -4.07
C GLY A 168 -21.63 -3.43 -4.36
N ILE A 169 -21.83 -3.09 -5.64
CA ILE A 169 -22.69 -1.99 -6.08
C ILE A 169 -23.97 -2.50 -6.73
N THR A 170 -24.97 -1.63 -6.87
CA THR A 170 -26.24 -1.98 -7.54
C THR A 170 -26.10 -1.91 -9.06
N THR A 171 -26.92 -2.68 -9.78
CA THR A 171 -26.96 -2.71 -11.25
C THR A 171 -27.20 -1.33 -11.86
N LYS A 172 -27.92 -0.43 -11.16
CA LYS A 172 -28.19 0.95 -11.57
C LYS A 172 -26.93 1.82 -11.67
N ARG A 173 -25.86 1.42 -11.02
CA ARG A 173 -24.56 2.11 -11.01
C ARG A 173 -23.60 1.60 -12.09
N VAL A 174 -24.01 0.62 -12.90
CA VAL A 174 -23.18 0.03 -13.96
C VAL A 174 -23.78 0.33 -15.32
N TYR A 175 -23.05 1.08 -16.14
CA TYR A 175 -23.36 1.30 -17.54
C TYR A 175 -22.50 0.44 -18.43
N ILE A 176 -23.10 -0.22 -19.42
CA ILE A 176 -22.37 -1.02 -20.41
C ILE A 176 -22.85 -0.62 -21.80
N GLY A 177 -21.93 -0.10 -22.62
CA GLY A 177 -22.20 0.31 -23.99
C GLY A 177 -21.31 -0.40 -25.00
N GLY A 178 -21.79 -0.50 -26.27
CA GLY A 178 -20.97 -0.85 -27.42
C GLY A 178 -20.16 0.35 -27.88
N HIS A 179 -18.99 0.14 -28.46
CA HIS A 179 -18.35 1.15 -29.29
C HIS A 179 -18.64 0.81 -30.76
N SER A 180 -19.08 1.78 -31.53
CA SER A 180 -19.08 1.69 -32.99
C SER A 180 -17.64 1.59 -33.46
N GLY A 181 -17.34 0.51 -34.20
CA GLY A 181 -16.01 0.23 -34.78
C GLY A 181 -15.50 1.28 -35.76
#